data_9c3c72d3efb3d49b51985318ebdc2264
#
_entry.id   9c3c72d3efb3d49b51985318ebdc2264
#
_cell.length_a   1.000
_cell.length_b   1.000
_cell.length_c   1.000
_cell.angle_alpha   90.00
_cell.angle_beta   90.00
_cell.angle_gamma   90.00
#
_symmetry.space_group_name_H-M   'P 1'
#
loop_
_entity.id
_entity.type
_entity.pdbx_description
1 polymer ?
#
loop_
_entity_poly.entity_id
_entity_poly.type
_entity_poly.pdbx_seq_one_letter_code
_entity_poly.pdbx_strand_id
1 'polypeptide(L)'
;MTADRLFPPPSTEKPNARTGAALARLHKAMRDIETEIAAHQGVYPFNHGRVTQSELCRRADVKKATLQTPLHKDTTRVAVIGWLDALSTQLASTRDGTRERVTEVADSLAAEVQRLTLALDVATQRLAAAEQRIAQLAAENAALRR
;
A
#
# COMPACT_ATOMS: atom_id res chain seq x y z
N MET A 1 27.73 66.31 22.37
CA MET A 1 26.39 65.84 21.98
C MET A 1 26.53 64.57 21.19
N THR A 2 26.54 63.48 21.85
CA THR A 2 26.62 62.15 21.27
C THR A 2 25.21 61.59 21.17
N ALA A 3 24.70 61.45 19.96
CA ALA A 3 23.44 60.79 19.69
C ALA A 3 23.67 59.28 19.84
N ASP A 4 23.24 58.78 20.97
CA ASP A 4 23.16 57.36 21.26
C ASP A 4 22.07 56.78 20.35
N ARG A 5 22.46 56.15 19.22
CA ARG A 5 21.56 55.35 18.42
C ARG A 5 21.37 54.01 19.14
N LEU A 6 20.36 53.96 19.99
CA LEU A 6 19.83 52.69 20.46
C LEU A 6 19.42 51.86 19.27
N PHE A 7 20.21 50.83 18.97
CA PHE A 7 19.71 49.72 18.15
C PHE A 7 18.55 49.07 18.93
N PRO A 8 17.38 48.92 18.32
CA PRO A 8 16.35 48.10 18.95
C PRO A 8 16.88 46.68 19.13
N PRO A 9 16.60 46.02 20.25
CA PRO A 9 16.98 44.62 20.44
C PRO A 9 16.37 43.76 19.31
N PRO A 10 17.05 42.69 18.88
CA PRO A 10 16.48 41.79 17.91
C PRO A 10 15.12 41.35 18.42
N SER A 11 14.10 41.63 17.64
CA SER A 11 12.74 41.16 17.92
C SER A 11 12.80 39.62 17.99
N THR A 12 12.73 39.08 19.18
CA THR A 12 12.31 37.71 19.37
C THR A 12 10.87 37.65 18.95
N GLU A 13 10.64 37.57 17.64
CA GLU A 13 9.31 37.27 17.11
C GLU A 13 8.86 35.94 17.69
N LYS A 14 7.96 36.01 18.67
CA LYS A 14 7.17 34.86 19.06
C LYS A 14 6.55 34.31 17.78
N PRO A 15 6.68 33.01 17.49
CA PRO A 15 6.07 32.45 16.30
C PRO A 15 4.63 32.92 16.23
N ASN A 16 4.27 33.53 15.13
CA ASN A 16 2.94 34.10 14.94
C ASN A 16 1.91 33.01 15.25
N ALA A 17 0.87 33.29 16.04
CA ALA A 17 -0.14 32.33 16.47
C ALA A 17 -0.76 31.56 15.29
N ARG A 18 -0.87 32.19 14.13
CA ARG A 18 -1.30 31.55 12.86
C ARG A 18 -0.33 30.47 12.39
N THR A 19 0.96 30.72 12.51
CA THR A 19 2.02 29.76 12.15
C THR A 19 2.01 28.56 13.09
N GLY A 20 1.87 28.79 14.40
CA GLY A 20 1.74 27.72 15.38
C GLY A 20 0.51 26.86 15.15
N ALA A 21 -0.63 27.46 14.81
CA ALA A 21 -1.86 26.73 14.48
C ALA A 21 -1.70 25.91 13.19
N ALA A 22 -1.03 26.46 12.16
CA ALA A 22 -0.75 25.74 10.91
C ALA A 22 0.16 24.52 11.15
N LEU A 23 1.21 24.67 11.96
CA LEU A 23 2.08 23.54 12.34
C LEU A 23 1.34 22.47 13.13
N ALA A 24 0.47 22.87 14.06
CA ALA A 24 -0.34 21.93 14.83
C ALA A 24 -1.28 21.12 13.92
N ARG A 25 -1.90 21.75 12.92
CA ARG A 25 -2.72 21.05 11.92
C ARG A 25 -1.89 20.12 11.06
N LEU A 26 -0.70 20.52 10.67
CA LEU A 26 0.22 19.70 9.87
C LEU A 26 0.61 18.43 10.62
N HIS A 27 1.06 18.57 11.87
CA HIS A 27 1.41 17.42 12.72
C HIS A 27 0.20 16.52 13.01
N LYS A 28 -0.99 17.10 13.19
CA LYS A 28 -2.21 16.32 13.33
C LYS A 28 -2.50 15.50 12.08
N ALA A 29 -2.42 16.11 10.90
CA ALA A 29 -2.63 15.43 9.62
C ALA A 29 -1.61 14.30 9.40
N MET A 30 -0.36 14.47 9.79
CA MET A 30 0.66 13.43 9.73
C MET A 30 0.27 12.21 10.61
N ARG A 31 -0.14 12.45 11.86
CA ARG A 31 -0.60 11.37 12.75
C ARG A 31 -1.87 10.70 12.25
N ASP A 32 -2.81 11.46 11.70
CA ASP A 32 -4.05 10.92 11.15
C ASP A 32 -3.75 9.99 9.94
N ILE A 33 -2.81 10.38 9.08
CA ILE A 33 -2.35 9.57 7.95
C ILE A 33 -1.71 8.26 8.44
N GLU A 34 -0.80 8.34 9.43
CA GLU A 34 -0.17 7.14 10.01
C GLU A 34 -1.20 6.20 10.63
N THR A 35 -2.18 6.74 11.34
CA THR A 35 -3.28 5.97 11.94
C THR A 35 -4.14 5.28 10.87
N GLU A 36 -4.45 5.97 9.79
CA GLU A 36 -5.21 5.40 8.67
C GLU A 36 -4.45 4.30 7.95
N ILE A 37 -3.15 4.48 7.73
CA ILE A 37 -2.28 3.45 7.15
C ILE A 37 -2.26 2.21 8.04
N ALA A 38 -2.12 2.38 9.35
CA ALA A 38 -2.15 1.27 10.29
C ALA A 38 -3.51 0.54 10.29
N ALA A 39 -4.62 1.28 10.24
CA ALA A 39 -5.96 0.74 10.17
C ALA A 39 -6.26 -0.03 8.87
N HIS A 40 -5.55 0.28 7.78
CA HIS A 40 -5.69 -0.34 6.47
C HIS A 40 -4.52 -1.29 6.12
N GLN A 41 -3.92 -1.91 7.13
CA GLN A 41 -2.88 -2.94 6.95
C GLN A 41 -1.63 -2.46 6.18
N GLY A 42 -1.24 -1.21 6.40
CA GLY A 42 -0.06 -0.63 5.77
C GLY A 42 -0.30 -0.01 4.39
N VAL A 43 -1.57 0.18 4.01
CA VAL A 43 -1.96 0.83 2.76
C VAL A 43 -2.61 2.19 3.06
N TYR A 44 -2.22 3.22 2.33
CA TYR A 44 -2.90 4.51 2.39
C TYR A 44 -4.17 4.47 1.51
N PRO A 45 -5.38 4.69 2.10
CA PRO A 45 -6.63 4.42 1.37
C PRO A 45 -7.04 5.51 0.38
N PHE A 46 -6.34 6.65 0.40
CA PHE A 46 -6.66 7.81 -0.44
C PHE A 46 -5.56 8.07 -1.48
N ASN A 47 -5.79 8.99 -2.39
CA ASN A 47 -4.82 9.47 -3.38
C ASN A 47 -4.04 8.34 -4.09
N HIS A 48 -4.74 7.30 -4.50
CA HIS A 48 -4.16 6.10 -5.15
C HIS A 48 -3.03 5.43 -4.35
N GLY A 49 -3.12 5.48 -3.02
CA GLY A 49 -2.12 4.90 -2.12
C GLY A 49 -0.84 5.71 -1.96
N ARG A 50 -0.82 6.96 -2.41
CA ARG A 50 0.34 7.84 -2.35
C ARG A 50 0.16 8.97 -1.36
N VAL A 51 1.13 9.14 -0.48
CA VAL A 51 1.21 10.30 0.41
C VAL A 51 2.25 11.26 -0.14
N THR A 52 1.80 12.42 -0.60
CA THR A 52 2.64 13.48 -1.14
C THR A 52 2.58 14.73 -0.26
N GLN A 53 3.52 15.65 -0.45
CA GLN A 53 3.46 16.94 0.23
C GLN A 53 2.16 17.70 -0.05
N SER A 54 1.65 17.61 -1.28
CA SER A 54 0.38 18.25 -1.65
C SER A 54 -0.81 17.62 -0.93
N GLU A 55 -0.84 16.30 -0.80
CA GLU A 55 -1.88 15.58 -0.05
C GLU A 55 -1.83 15.92 1.44
N LEU A 56 -0.65 15.94 2.04
CA LEU A 56 -0.48 16.35 3.43
C LEU A 56 -0.96 17.76 3.67
N CYS A 57 -0.56 18.72 2.83
CA CYS A 57 -0.97 20.11 2.93
C CYS A 57 -2.48 20.28 2.74
N ARG A 58 -3.08 19.54 1.82
CA ARG A 58 -4.53 19.52 1.61
C ARG A 58 -5.26 19.05 2.87
N ARG A 59 -4.83 17.97 3.48
CA ARG A 59 -5.44 17.40 4.70
C ARG A 59 -5.25 18.29 5.92
N ALA A 60 -4.11 18.96 6.01
CA ALA A 60 -3.81 19.89 7.11
C ALA A 60 -4.47 21.26 6.95
N ASP A 61 -5.07 21.55 5.79
CA ASP A 61 -5.54 22.89 5.40
C ASP A 61 -4.42 23.93 5.55
N VAL A 62 -3.25 23.61 5.00
CA VAL A 62 -2.06 24.45 4.98
C VAL A 62 -1.62 24.63 3.53
N LYS A 63 -1.36 25.90 3.16
CA LYS A 63 -0.84 26.17 1.82
C LYS A 63 0.58 25.63 1.67
N LYS A 64 0.86 24.96 0.57
CA LYS A 64 2.20 24.46 0.24
C LYS A 64 3.27 25.54 0.29
N ALA A 65 2.94 26.76 -0.13
CA ALA A 65 3.83 27.92 -0.07
C ALA A 65 4.26 28.27 1.37
N THR A 66 3.47 27.94 2.38
CA THR A 66 3.81 28.19 3.80
C THR A 66 5.10 27.44 4.19
N LEU A 67 5.31 26.24 3.67
CA LEU A 67 6.51 25.45 3.94
C LEU A 67 7.76 25.99 3.21
N GLN A 68 7.59 26.87 2.26
CA GLN A 68 8.69 27.47 1.49
C GLN A 68 9.11 28.83 2.04
N THR A 69 8.43 29.34 3.05
CA THR A 69 8.81 30.60 3.73
C THR A 69 10.15 30.43 4.45
N PRO A 70 10.94 31.50 4.64
CA PRO A 70 12.24 31.43 5.34
C PRO A 70 12.16 30.78 6.72
N LEU A 71 11.04 30.92 7.41
CA LEU A 71 10.81 30.34 8.74
C LEU A 71 10.75 28.80 8.71
N HIS A 72 10.23 28.20 7.63
CA HIS A 72 9.94 26.77 7.54
C HIS A 72 10.81 26.02 6.54
N LYS A 73 11.46 26.72 5.62
CA LYS A 73 12.20 26.14 4.50
C LYS A 73 13.30 25.16 4.95
N ASP A 74 14.04 25.51 5.99
CA ASP A 74 15.20 24.74 6.46
C ASP A 74 14.89 23.91 7.73
N THR A 75 13.67 23.95 8.23
CA THR A 75 13.21 23.25 9.44
C THR A 75 12.03 22.35 9.16
N THR A 76 10.83 22.90 9.20
CA THR A 76 9.57 22.14 9.03
C THR A 76 9.49 21.43 7.69
N ARG A 77 9.89 22.09 6.60
CA ARG A 77 9.89 21.50 5.27
C ARG A 77 10.82 20.29 5.18
N VAL A 78 12.02 20.40 5.74
CA VAL A 78 13.00 19.30 5.77
C VAL A 78 12.46 18.12 6.56
N ALA A 79 11.86 18.37 7.73
CA ALA A 79 11.23 17.33 8.55
C ALA A 79 10.07 16.64 7.81
N VAL A 80 9.21 17.40 7.13
CA VAL A 80 8.09 16.87 6.32
C VAL A 80 8.60 16.02 5.17
N ILE A 81 9.60 16.48 4.43
CA ILE A 81 10.18 15.70 3.32
C ILE A 81 10.79 14.39 3.83
N GLY A 82 11.55 14.43 4.92
CA GLY A 82 12.11 13.22 5.53
C GLY A 82 11.04 12.23 5.97
N TRP A 83 9.95 12.72 6.58
CA TRP A 83 8.81 11.89 6.96
C TRP A 83 8.11 11.29 5.72
N LEU A 84 7.90 12.07 4.65
CA LEU A 84 7.31 11.59 3.41
C LEU A 84 8.17 10.52 2.74
N ASP A 85 9.48 10.69 2.73
CA ASP A 85 10.42 9.72 2.16
C ASP A 85 10.38 8.39 2.93
N ALA A 86 10.42 8.45 4.26
CA ALA A 86 10.30 7.27 5.11
C ALA A 86 8.95 6.55 4.91
N LEU A 87 7.87 7.31 4.86
CA LEU A 87 6.53 6.78 4.64
C LEU A 87 6.37 6.16 3.24
N SER A 88 6.90 6.80 2.21
CA SER A 88 6.89 6.26 0.84
C SER A 88 7.64 4.94 0.74
N THR A 89 8.78 4.82 1.41
CA THR A 89 9.53 3.56 1.48
C THR A 89 8.74 2.47 2.18
N GLN A 90 8.09 2.79 3.29
CA GLN A 90 7.23 1.84 4.01
C GLN A 90 6.04 1.38 3.17
N LEU A 91 5.34 2.29 2.51
CA LEU A 91 4.21 1.98 1.63
C LEU A 91 4.62 1.13 0.42
N ALA A 92 5.77 1.43 -0.18
CA ALA A 92 6.33 0.63 -1.27
C ALA A 92 6.66 -0.80 -0.81
N SER A 93 7.33 -0.95 0.33
CA SER A 93 7.64 -2.27 0.91
C SER A 93 6.39 -3.10 1.19
N THR A 94 5.34 -2.51 1.75
CA THR A 94 4.06 -3.19 1.98
C THR A 94 3.41 -3.64 0.67
N ARG A 95 3.40 -2.78 -0.33
CA ARG A 95 2.84 -3.08 -1.66
C ARG A 95 3.59 -4.21 -2.34
N ASP A 96 4.92 -4.18 -2.31
CA ASP A 96 5.77 -5.19 -2.91
C ASP A 96 5.59 -6.55 -2.21
N GLY A 97 5.57 -6.57 -0.89
CA GLY A 97 5.30 -7.78 -0.12
C GLY A 97 3.89 -8.35 -0.37
N THR A 98 2.88 -7.50 -0.57
CA THR A 98 1.53 -7.94 -0.94
C THR A 98 1.51 -8.52 -2.35
N ARG A 99 2.17 -7.87 -3.30
CA ARG A 99 2.29 -8.35 -4.68
C ARG A 99 2.99 -9.71 -4.73
N GLU A 100 4.08 -9.88 -3.99
CA GLU A 100 4.81 -11.16 -3.90
C GLU A 100 3.91 -12.28 -3.38
N ARG A 101 3.19 -12.06 -2.27
CA ARG A 101 2.24 -13.05 -1.73
C ARG A 101 1.12 -13.40 -2.71
N VAL A 102 0.57 -12.42 -3.43
CA VAL A 102 -0.47 -12.67 -4.44
C VAL A 102 0.08 -13.50 -5.59
N THR A 103 1.30 -13.21 -6.04
CA THR A 103 1.97 -13.98 -7.10
C THR A 103 2.22 -15.42 -6.65
N GLU A 104 2.72 -15.63 -5.44
CA GLU A 104 2.97 -16.96 -4.87
C GLU A 104 1.68 -17.79 -4.77
N VAL A 105 0.58 -17.19 -4.30
CA VAL A 105 -0.73 -17.85 -4.26
C VAL A 105 -1.24 -18.19 -5.66
N ALA A 106 -1.09 -17.27 -6.62
CA ALA A 106 -1.49 -17.51 -8.00
C ALA A 106 -0.70 -18.66 -8.64
N ASP A 107 0.61 -18.72 -8.42
CA ASP A 107 1.48 -19.78 -8.92
C ASP A 107 1.10 -21.13 -8.28
N SER A 108 0.84 -21.15 -6.99
CA SER A 108 0.38 -22.34 -6.27
C SER A 108 -0.96 -22.88 -6.80
N LEU A 109 -1.92 -21.95 -7.03
CA LEU A 109 -3.21 -22.34 -7.62
C LEU A 109 -3.07 -22.83 -9.06
N ALA A 110 -2.22 -22.23 -9.87
CA ALA A 110 -1.95 -22.70 -11.24
C ALA A 110 -1.37 -24.12 -11.25
N ALA A 111 -0.42 -24.41 -10.36
CA ALA A 111 0.15 -25.75 -10.20
C ALA A 111 -0.92 -26.78 -9.77
N GLU A 112 -1.80 -26.41 -8.86
CA GLU A 112 -2.90 -27.28 -8.41
C GLU A 112 -3.92 -27.55 -9.52
N VAL A 113 -4.29 -26.53 -10.29
CA VAL A 113 -5.16 -26.69 -11.48
C VAL A 113 -4.53 -27.65 -12.47
N GLN A 114 -3.24 -27.54 -12.76
CA GLN A 114 -2.53 -28.45 -13.65
C GLN A 114 -2.52 -29.89 -13.11
N ARG A 115 -2.24 -30.08 -11.83
CA ARG A 115 -2.30 -31.40 -11.16
C ARG A 115 -3.67 -32.05 -11.27
N LEU A 116 -4.73 -31.29 -10.99
CA LEU A 116 -6.12 -31.75 -11.07
C LEU A 116 -6.54 -32.10 -12.51
N THR A 117 -6.10 -31.29 -13.49
CA THR A 117 -6.36 -31.59 -14.91
C THR A 117 -5.75 -32.90 -15.33
N LEU A 118 -4.49 -33.16 -14.99
CA LEU A 118 -3.84 -34.44 -15.27
C LEU A 118 -4.51 -35.62 -14.57
N ALA A 119 -4.93 -35.44 -13.31
CA ALA A 119 -5.66 -36.46 -12.58
C ALA A 119 -7.02 -36.78 -13.21
N LEU A 120 -7.73 -35.74 -13.71
CA LEU A 120 -8.99 -35.89 -14.41
C LEU A 120 -8.80 -36.67 -15.73
N ASP A 121 -7.77 -36.36 -16.51
CA ASP A 121 -7.46 -37.07 -17.76
C ASP A 121 -7.19 -38.56 -17.50
N VAL A 122 -6.40 -38.87 -16.48
CA VAL A 122 -6.15 -40.27 -16.10
C VAL A 122 -7.44 -41.00 -15.65
N ALA A 123 -8.28 -40.34 -14.85
CA ALA A 123 -9.56 -40.89 -14.41
C ALA A 123 -10.51 -41.14 -15.59
N THR A 124 -10.57 -40.21 -16.54
CA THR A 124 -11.39 -40.35 -17.75
C THR A 124 -10.93 -41.50 -18.62
N GLN A 125 -9.62 -41.68 -18.81
CA GLN A 125 -9.06 -42.80 -19.54
C GLN A 125 -9.37 -44.14 -18.86
N ARG A 126 -9.24 -44.22 -17.52
CA ARG A 126 -9.60 -45.41 -16.75
C ARG A 126 -11.08 -45.74 -16.86
N LEU A 127 -11.94 -44.74 -16.82
CA LEU A 127 -13.38 -44.91 -17.00
C LEU A 127 -13.70 -45.50 -18.39
N ALA A 128 -13.15 -44.93 -19.46
CA ALA A 128 -13.33 -45.43 -20.82
C ALA A 128 -12.86 -46.89 -20.98
N ALA A 129 -11.70 -47.21 -20.40
CA ALA A 129 -11.20 -48.59 -20.44
C ALA A 129 -12.09 -49.56 -19.65
N ALA A 130 -12.61 -49.16 -18.50
CA ALA A 130 -13.57 -49.95 -17.71
C ALA A 130 -14.90 -50.16 -18.45
N GLU A 131 -15.43 -49.13 -19.12
CA GLU A 131 -16.64 -49.24 -19.95
C GLU A 131 -16.45 -50.22 -21.11
N GLN A 132 -15.30 -50.18 -21.80
CA GLN A 132 -14.97 -51.14 -22.85
C GLN A 132 -14.89 -52.56 -22.30
N ARG A 133 -14.29 -52.75 -21.13
CA ARG A 133 -14.19 -54.09 -20.48
C ARG A 133 -15.57 -54.62 -20.09
N ILE A 134 -16.44 -53.75 -19.56
CA ILE A 134 -17.83 -54.11 -19.25
C ILE A 134 -18.58 -54.55 -20.53
N ALA A 135 -18.44 -53.86 -21.63
CA ALA A 135 -19.06 -54.23 -22.91
C ALA A 135 -18.55 -55.57 -23.44
N GLN A 136 -17.25 -55.83 -23.34
CA GLN A 136 -16.66 -57.11 -23.71
C GLN A 136 -17.23 -58.26 -22.87
N LEU A 137 -17.24 -58.09 -21.56
CA LEU A 137 -17.76 -59.12 -20.63
C LEU A 137 -19.26 -59.36 -20.85
N ALA A 138 -20.04 -58.34 -21.13
CA ALA A 138 -21.45 -58.47 -21.47
C ALA A 138 -21.67 -59.28 -22.77
N ALA A 139 -20.85 -59.05 -23.79
CA ALA A 139 -20.89 -59.81 -25.04
C ALA A 139 -20.47 -61.28 -24.83
N GLU A 140 -19.41 -61.53 -24.08
CA GLU A 140 -18.95 -62.85 -23.72
C GLU A 140 -20.03 -63.62 -22.94
N ASN A 141 -20.65 -62.99 -21.94
CA ASN A 141 -21.72 -63.58 -21.17
C ASN A 141 -22.96 -63.95 -22.03
N ALA A 142 -23.33 -63.02 -22.96
CA ALA A 142 -24.42 -63.32 -23.88
C ALA A 142 -24.13 -64.48 -24.79
N ALA A 143 -22.89 -64.61 -25.27
CA ALA A 143 -22.47 -65.77 -26.08
C ALA A 143 -22.51 -67.10 -25.30
N LEU A 144 -22.11 -67.12 -24.05
CA LEU A 144 -22.12 -68.27 -23.17
C LEU A 144 -23.52 -68.77 -22.75
N ARG A 145 -24.51 -67.89 -22.80
CA ARG A 145 -25.91 -68.20 -22.46
C ARG A 145 -26.75 -68.72 -23.63
N ARG A 146 -26.17 -68.83 -24.78
CA ARG A 146 -26.84 -69.34 -25.93
C ARG A 146 -26.92 -70.85 -25.98
#